data_c243aaf84be74279b20444db1df7ab1f
#
_entry.id   c243aaf84be74279b20444db1df7ab1f
#
_cell.length_a   1.000
_cell.length_b   1.000
_cell.length_c   1.000
_cell.angle_alpha   90.00
_cell.angle_beta   90.00
_cell.angle_gamma   90.00
#
_symmetry.space_group_name_H-M   'P 1'
#
loop_
_entity.id
_entity.type
_entity.pdbx_description
1 polymer ?
#
loop_
_entity_poly.entity_id
_entity_poly.type
_entity_poly.pdbx_seq_one_letter_code
_entity_poly.pdbx_strand_id
1 'polypeptide(L)'
;RQKFRHAPRFAPAGQSTQMIVGATSESDKDILFLSSALYGRPTMKRVYYSGYVSVNTYDTRLPALKQPPLVRENRLYQADWLLRFYQFKVDEIVDDAYPDLDLEIDPKLSWALRHPEQFPVDINKADYEMLLRVPGIGVKSAKLIVASRRFSRLGFYELKKIGVVMKKAQYFITCRELPL
;
A
#
# COMPACT_ATOMS: atom_id res chain seq x y z
N ARG A 1 -8.15 -28.10 9.41
CA ARG A 1 -7.89 -29.23 8.50
C ARG A 1 -9.22 -29.88 8.13
N GLN A 2 -9.49 -30.07 6.82
CA GLN A 2 -10.68 -30.76 6.35
C GLN A 2 -10.54 -32.26 6.72
N LYS A 3 -11.44 -32.76 7.58
CA LYS A 3 -11.39 -34.14 8.08
C LYS A 3 -11.72 -35.20 7.02
N PHE A 4 -12.48 -34.81 5.98
CA PHE A 4 -12.94 -35.76 4.94
C PHE A 4 -12.65 -35.21 3.56
N ARG A 5 -12.15 -36.09 2.66
CA ARG A 5 -11.75 -35.72 1.29
C ARG A 5 -12.88 -35.12 0.44
N HIS A 6 -14.11 -35.52 0.70
CA HIS A 6 -15.30 -35.08 -0.06
C HIS A 6 -16.16 -34.06 0.69
N ALA A 7 -15.72 -33.60 1.88
CA ALA A 7 -16.46 -32.58 2.60
C ALA A 7 -16.38 -31.25 1.84
N PRO A 8 -17.48 -30.47 1.76
CA PRO A 8 -17.46 -29.16 1.14
C PRO A 8 -16.45 -28.26 1.88
N ARG A 9 -15.75 -27.42 1.12
CA ARG A 9 -14.78 -26.46 1.71
C ARG A 9 -15.54 -25.48 2.59
N PHE A 10 -15.04 -25.24 3.81
CA PHE A 10 -15.51 -24.15 4.64
C PHE A 10 -15.19 -22.82 3.93
N ALA A 11 -16.18 -21.94 3.77
CA ALA A 11 -16.08 -20.66 3.10
C ALA A 11 -15.36 -20.75 1.72
N PRO A 12 -15.94 -21.45 0.72
CA PRO A 12 -15.29 -21.67 -0.58
C PRO A 12 -15.00 -20.37 -1.34
N ALA A 13 -15.80 -19.32 -1.14
CA ALA A 13 -15.59 -17.98 -1.66
C ALA A 13 -14.53 -17.17 -0.87
N GLY A 14 -14.12 -17.68 0.29
CA GLY A 14 -13.24 -16.98 1.24
C GLY A 14 -14.02 -16.15 2.26
N GLN A 15 -13.26 -15.40 3.05
CA GLN A 15 -13.79 -14.52 4.11
C GLN A 15 -13.35 -13.08 3.85
N SER A 16 -14.19 -12.14 4.23
CA SER A 16 -13.85 -10.74 4.35
C SER A 16 -14.24 -10.22 5.73
N THR A 17 -13.62 -9.14 6.15
CA THR A 17 -13.97 -8.43 7.38
C THR A 17 -13.96 -6.93 7.12
N GLN A 18 -14.55 -6.16 8.04
CA GLN A 18 -14.57 -4.71 8.01
C GLN A 18 -14.05 -4.17 9.33
N MET A 19 -13.27 -3.11 9.27
CA MET A 19 -12.79 -2.33 10.43
C MET A 19 -13.39 -0.93 10.35
N ILE A 20 -13.92 -0.46 11.48
CA ILE A 20 -14.49 0.88 11.58
C ILE A 20 -13.39 1.81 12.09
N VAL A 21 -12.92 2.68 11.22
CA VAL A 21 -11.79 3.57 11.46
C VAL A 21 -12.25 4.81 12.22
N GLY A 22 -11.61 5.12 13.35
CA GLY A 22 -11.92 6.29 14.17
C GLY A 22 -13.08 6.08 15.15
N ALA A 23 -13.53 4.84 15.34
CA ALA A 23 -14.48 4.51 16.41
C ALA A 23 -13.79 4.36 17.77
N THR A 24 -12.52 4.04 17.76
CA THR A 24 -11.65 3.88 18.92
C THR A 24 -10.30 4.58 18.68
N SER A 25 -9.40 4.56 19.64
CA SER A 25 -8.15 5.35 19.63
C SER A 25 -6.97 4.59 19.00
N GLU A 26 -7.20 3.46 18.31
CA GLU A 26 -6.13 2.71 17.68
C GLU A 26 -5.41 3.50 16.58
N SER A 27 -4.09 3.30 16.51
CA SER A 27 -3.24 3.87 15.47
C SER A 27 -3.44 3.14 14.12
N ASP A 28 -3.01 3.76 13.02
CA ASP A 28 -2.98 3.08 11.73
C ASP A 28 -2.01 1.90 11.73
N LYS A 29 -0.97 1.95 12.56
CA LYS A 29 -0.06 0.83 12.81
C LYS A 29 -0.79 -0.38 13.36
N ASP A 30 -1.62 -0.22 14.40
CA ASP A 30 -2.40 -1.32 14.98
C ASP A 30 -3.34 -1.93 13.94
N ILE A 31 -4.02 -1.08 13.17
CA ILE A 31 -4.95 -1.50 12.10
C ILE A 31 -4.22 -2.29 11.02
N LEU A 32 -3.05 -1.82 10.55
CA LEU A 32 -2.29 -2.48 9.48
C LEU A 32 -1.64 -3.78 9.95
N PHE A 33 -1.14 -3.86 11.18
CA PHE A 33 -0.63 -5.11 11.77
C PHE A 33 -1.74 -6.15 11.88
N LEU A 34 -2.92 -5.76 12.37
CA LEU A 34 -4.08 -6.65 12.42
C LEU A 34 -4.51 -7.11 11.01
N SER A 35 -4.54 -6.20 10.04
CA SER A 35 -4.87 -6.53 8.65
C SER A 35 -3.88 -7.52 8.06
N SER A 36 -2.58 -7.30 8.27
CA SER A 36 -1.51 -8.19 7.81
C SER A 36 -1.64 -9.58 8.43
N ALA A 37 -1.89 -9.66 9.75
CA ALA A 37 -2.12 -10.92 10.44
C ALA A 37 -3.36 -11.67 9.91
N LEU A 38 -4.43 -10.94 9.57
CA LEU A 38 -5.63 -11.53 8.97
C LEU A 38 -5.35 -12.08 7.57
N TYR A 39 -4.58 -11.39 6.74
CA TYR A 39 -4.19 -11.89 5.41
C TYR A 39 -3.28 -13.13 5.46
N GLY A 40 -2.60 -13.38 6.57
CA GLY A 40 -1.89 -14.65 6.81
C GLY A 40 -2.82 -15.86 6.92
N ARG A 41 -4.14 -15.69 7.08
CA ARG A 41 -5.13 -16.77 7.11
C ARG A 41 -5.52 -17.19 5.69
N PRO A 42 -5.50 -18.49 5.33
CA PRO A 42 -5.74 -18.95 3.96
C PRO A 42 -7.11 -18.57 3.38
N THR A 43 -8.11 -18.38 4.24
CA THR A 43 -9.49 -18.05 3.84
C THR A 43 -9.73 -16.56 3.70
N MET A 44 -8.89 -15.70 4.30
CA MET A 44 -9.09 -14.24 4.27
C MET A 44 -8.78 -13.69 2.87
N LYS A 45 -9.76 -12.98 2.30
CA LYS A 45 -9.67 -12.38 0.97
C LYS A 45 -9.52 -10.86 1.02
N ARG A 46 -10.25 -10.22 1.93
CA ARG A 46 -10.28 -8.76 1.98
C ARG A 46 -10.56 -8.25 3.40
N VAL A 47 -9.81 -7.23 3.78
CA VAL A 47 -10.14 -6.32 4.87
C VAL A 47 -10.70 -5.05 4.25
N TYR A 48 -11.88 -4.61 4.72
CA TYR A 48 -12.48 -3.35 4.36
C TYR A 48 -12.28 -2.35 5.49
N TYR A 49 -12.09 -1.10 5.13
CA TYR A 49 -12.00 0.02 6.08
C TYR A 49 -13.19 0.92 5.85
N SER A 50 -13.80 1.40 6.92
CA SER A 50 -14.93 2.31 6.84
C SER A 50 -14.79 3.38 7.92
N GLY A 51 -14.81 4.64 7.52
CA GLY A 51 -14.79 5.74 8.48
C GLY A 51 -16.00 5.70 9.40
N TYR A 52 -15.75 5.87 10.69
CA TYR A 52 -16.82 5.93 11.69
C TYR A 52 -17.76 7.10 11.42
N VAL A 53 -19.05 6.82 11.42
CA VAL A 53 -20.12 7.82 11.31
C VAL A 53 -20.87 7.90 12.64
N SER A 54 -20.81 9.06 13.30
CA SER A 54 -21.57 9.27 14.53
C SER A 54 -23.07 9.36 14.22
N VAL A 55 -23.84 8.39 14.67
CA VAL A 55 -25.32 8.36 14.47
C VAL A 55 -26.09 9.02 15.59
N ASN A 56 -25.45 9.24 16.74
CA ASN A 56 -26.02 9.95 17.87
C ASN A 56 -24.92 10.65 18.70
N THR A 57 -25.32 11.60 19.53
CA THR A 57 -24.44 12.39 20.40
C THR A 57 -24.64 12.13 21.89
N TYR A 58 -25.57 11.26 22.27
CA TYR A 58 -25.89 10.99 23.67
C TYR A 58 -25.09 9.84 24.28
N ASP A 59 -24.49 8.96 23.47
CA ASP A 59 -23.63 7.90 23.99
C ASP A 59 -22.19 8.41 24.11
N THR A 60 -21.79 8.78 25.31
CA THR A 60 -20.47 9.32 25.63
C THR A 60 -19.32 8.32 25.47
N ARG A 61 -19.61 7.04 25.26
CA ARG A 61 -18.59 6.00 24.99
C ARG A 61 -18.09 6.05 23.55
N LEU A 62 -18.81 6.71 22.66
CA LEU A 62 -18.48 6.84 21.24
C LEU A 62 -17.92 8.22 20.95
N PRO A 63 -16.96 8.33 20.01
CA PRO A 63 -16.38 9.62 19.63
C PRO A 63 -17.43 10.50 18.93
N ALA A 64 -17.52 11.75 19.36
CA ALA A 64 -18.37 12.75 18.73
C ALA A 64 -17.67 13.38 17.52
N LEU A 65 -17.52 12.62 16.43
CA LEU A 65 -16.91 13.13 15.20
C LEU A 65 -17.91 13.95 14.40
N LYS A 66 -17.51 15.15 13.98
CA LYS A 66 -18.33 16.00 13.09
C LYS A 66 -18.47 15.42 11.68
N GLN A 67 -17.43 14.72 11.21
CA GLN A 67 -17.39 14.10 9.89
C GLN A 67 -16.62 12.77 9.95
N PRO A 68 -16.94 11.79 9.11
CA PRO A 68 -16.20 10.55 8.99
C PRO A 68 -14.75 10.82 8.56
N PRO A 69 -13.76 10.05 9.04
CA PRO A 69 -12.35 10.22 8.68
C PRO A 69 -12.02 9.62 7.30
N LEU A 70 -12.65 10.13 6.23
CA LEU A 70 -12.56 9.59 4.88
C LEU A 70 -11.14 9.62 4.30
N VAL A 71 -10.35 10.64 4.63
CA VAL A 71 -8.95 10.71 4.16
C VAL A 71 -8.14 9.60 4.79
N ARG A 72 -8.28 9.35 6.11
CA ARG A 72 -7.62 8.26 6.82
C ARG A 72 -8.04 6.89 6.27
N GLU A 73 -9.35 6.70 6.02
CA GLU A 73 -9.86 5.50 5.34
C GLU A 73 -9.17 5.26 4.00
N ASN A 74 -9.09 6.27 3.14
CA ASN A 74 -8.41 6.21 1.85
C ASN A 74 -6.91 5.87 1.99
N ARG A 75 -6.21 6.45 2.98
CA ARG A 75 -4.80 6.15 3.24
C ARG A 75 -4.60 4.70 3.67
N LEU A 76 -5.49 4.16 4.50
CA LEU A 76 -5.48 2.75 4.88
C LEU A 76 -5.68 1.83 3.68
N TYR A 77 -6.61 2.14 2.76
CA TYR A 77 -6.75 1.39 1.51
C TYR A 77 -5.49 1.46 0.64
N GLN A 78 -4.81 2.61 0.57
CA GLN A 78 -3.55 2.74 -0.16
C GLN A 78 -2.44 1.91 0.50
N ALA A 79 -2.32 1.92 1.82
CA ALA A 79 -1.37 1.11 2.56
C ALA A 79 -1.66 -0.39 2.41
N ASP A 80 -2.92 -0.83 2.53
CA ASP A 80 -3.36 -2.21 2.26
C ASP A 80 -2.94 -2.67 0.86
N TRP A 81 -3.06 -1.78 -0.13
CA TRP A 81 -2.62 -2.07 -1.50
C TRP A 81 -1.12 -2.29 -1.59
N LEU A 82 -0.30 -1.52 -0.86
CA LEU A 82 1.14 -1.70 -0.78
C LEU A 82 1.52 -3.05 -0.15
N LEU A 83 0.86 -3.44 0.93
CA LEU A 83 1.07 -4.74 1.60
C LEU A 83 0.75 -5.91 0.67
N ARG A 84 -0.37 -5.85 -0.05
CA ARG A 84 -0.87 -6.98 -0.82
C ARG A 84 -0.22 -7.17 -2.18
N PHE A 85 0.22 -6.09 -2.81
CA PHE A 85 0.65 -6.14 -4.21
C PHE A 85 2.05 -5.57 -4.46
N TYR A 86 2.60 -4.78 -3.55
CA TYR A 86 3.89 -4.12 -3.72
C TYR A 86 4.98 -4.70 -2.81
N GLN A 87 4.67 -5.77 -2.09
CA GLN A 87 5.61 -6.47 -1.21
C GLN A 87 6.18 -5.58 -0.08
N PHE A 88 5.45 -4.56 0.31
CA PHE A 88 5.78 -3.79 1.51
C PHE A 88 5.42 -4.60 2.76
N LYS A 89 6.22 -4.42 3.80
CA LYS A 89 5.88 -4.86 5.16
C LYS A 89 5.22 -3.72 5.92
N VAL A 90 4.52 -4.04 7.00
CA VAL A 90 3.83 -3.02 7.80
C VAL A 90 4.83 -2.05 8.40
N ASP A 91 5.96 -2.55 8.92
CA ASP A 91 7.04 -1.80 9.53
C ASP A 91 7.81 -0.88 8.57
N GLU A 92 7.68 -1.11 7.25
CA GLU A 92 8.16 -0.15 6.24
C GLU A 92 7.20 1.05 6.08
N ILE A 93 5.90 0.84 6.24
CA ILE A 93 4.87 1.87 6.00
C ILE A 93 4.66 2.73 7.22
N VAL A 94 4.52 2.08 8.38
CA VAL A 94 4.31 2.70 9.71
C VAL A 94 5.22 2.03 10.74
N ASP A 95 5.68 2.80 11.73
CA ASP A 95 6.58 2.34 12.79
C ASP A 95 6.25 3.04 14.13
N ASP A 96 7.10 2.91 15.15
CA ASP A 96 6.88 3.54 16.43
C ASP A 96 7.06 5.06 16.39
N ALA A 97 7.88 5.57 15.49
CA ALA A 97 8.08 7.00 15.29
C ALA A 97 6.96 7.63 14.46
N TYR A 98 6.39 6.86 13.55
CA TYR A 98 5.31 7.27 12.65
C TYR A 98 4.17 6.23 12.67
N PRO A 99 3.39 6.17 13.76
CA PRO A 99 2.35 5.15 13.95
C PRO A 99 1.11 5.39 13.08
N ASP A 100 0.91 6.61 12.59
CA ASP A 100 -0.22 6.98 11.75
C ASP A 100 0.23 7.39 10.35
N LEU A 101 -0.62 7.11 9.37
CA LEU A 101 -0.40 7.47 7.96
C LEU A 101 -0.52 8.98 7.76
N ASP A 102 0.34 9.52 6.93
CA ASP A 102 0.25 10.91 6.52
C ASP A 102 -1.07 11.16 5.74
N LEU A 103 -1.82 12.18 6.13
CA LEU A 103 -3.09 12.52 5.48
C LEU A 103 -2.91 13.36 4.22
N GLU A 104 -1.80 14.10 4.08
CA GLU A 104 -1.53 14.98 2.95
C GLU A 104 -0.94 14.21 1.75
N ILE A 105 -0.03 13.25 2.00
CA ILE A 105 0.65 12.50 0.97
C ILE A 105 0.32 11.01 1.02
N ASP A 106 0.47 10.32 -0.10
CA ASP A 106 0.20 8.87 -0.16
C ASP A 106 1.30 8.06 0.57
N PRO A 107 0.96 6.89 1.14
CA PRO A 107 1.91 6.10 1.97
C PRO A 107 3.19 5.71 1.24
N LYS A 108 3.15 5.50 -0.07
CA LYS A 108 4.35 5.17 -0.86
C LYS A 108 5.27 6.38 -1.02
N LEU A 109 4.71 7.55 -1.24
CA LEU A 109 5.49 8.79 -1.29
C LEU A 109 6.04 9.13 0.09
N SER A 110 5.24 8.98 1.15
CA SER A 110 5.69 9.15 2.54
C SER A 110 6.89 8.26 2.86
N TRP A 111 6.85 6.98 2.48
CA TRP A 111 7.98 6.07 2.62
C TRP A 111 9.23 6.59 1.88
N ALA A 112 9.08 6.96 0.61
CA ALA A 112 10.20 7.42 -0.19
C ALA A 112 10.87 8.68 0.35
N LEU A 113 10.09 9.61 0.91
CA LEU A 113 10.62 10.83 1.53
C LEU A 113 11.34 10.56 2.87
N ARG A 114 10.97 9.49 3.58
CA ARG A 114 11.66 9.05 4.81
C ARG A 114 12.94 8.24 4.53
N HIS A 115 13.14 7.77 3.29
CA HIS A 115 14.29 6.95 2.89
C HIS A 115 15.03 7.59 1.70
N PRO A 116 15.51 8.84 1.81
CA PRO A 116 16.19 9.52 0.72
C PRO A 116 17.48 8.80 0.27
N GLU A 117 18.09 8.03 1.17
CA GLU A 117 19.28 7.21 0.89
C GLU A 117 19.05 6.10 -0.12
N GLN A 118 17.80 5.70 -0.35
CA GLN A 118 17.43 4.70 -1.35
C GLN A 118 17.31 5.29 -2.76
N PHE A 119 17.37 6.60 -2.91
CA PHE A 119 17.11 7.30 -4.15
C PHE A 119 18.30 8.17 -4.57
N PRO A 120 18.47 8.45 -5.87
CA PRO A 120 17.65 8.00 -7.00
C PRO A 120 17.93 6.55 -7.40
N VAL A 121 16.91 5.87 -7.93
CA VAL A 121 16.97 4.48 -8.38
C VAL A 121 17.30 4.39 -9.87
N ASP A 122 18.36 3.69 -10.27
CA ASP A 122 18.63 3.40 -11.69
C ASP A 122 17.64 2.32 -12.19
N ILE A 123 16.66 2.74 -12.99
CA ILE A 123 15.60 1.85 -13.48
C ILE A 123 16.11 0.72 -14.40
N ASN A 124 17.30 0.89 -14.97
CA ASN A 124 17.92 -0.10 -15.83
C ASN A 124 18.67 -1.19 -15.05
N LYS A 125 18.97 -0.97 -13.76
CA LYS A 125 19.73 -1.90 -12.91
C LYS A 125 18.93 -2.43 -11.72
N ALA A 126 18.11 -1.57 -11.10
CA ALA A 126 17.40 -1.89 -9.86
C ALA A 126 16.60 -3.18 -9.95
N ASP A 127 16.50 -3.93 -8.86
CA ASP A 127 15.63 -5.10 -8.79
C ASP A 127 14.14 -4.73 -8.85
N TYR A 128 13.31 -5.75 -8.99
CA TYR A 128 11.87 -5.57 -9.10
C TYR A 128 11.27 -4.96 -7.83
N GLU A 129 11.76 -5.36 -6.67
CA GLU A 129 11.26 -4.90 -5.37
C GLU A 129 11.56 -3.42 -5.18
N MET A 130 12.76 -2.98 -5.52
CA MET A 130 13.13 -1.56 -5.45
C MET A 130 12.33 -0.70 -6.44
N LEU A 131 12.05 -1.20 -7.64
CA LEU A 131 11.17 -0.51 -8.60
C LEU A 131 9.76 -0.32 -8.04
N LEU A 132 9.24 -1.29 -7.27
CA LEU A 132 7.95 -1.17 -6.60
C LEU A 132 7.93 -0.09 -5.52
N ARG A 133 9.07 0.30 -4.97
CA ARG A 133 9.18 1.36 -3.96
C ARG A 133 9.20 2.76 -4.55
N VAL A 134 9.53 2.89 -5.84
CA VAL A 134 9.57 4.20 -6.51
C VAL A 134 8.16 4.79 -6.65
N PRO A 135 7.90 6.02 -6.13
CA PRO A 135 6.65 6.72 -6.38
C PRO A 135 6.38 6.89 -7.88
N GLY A 136 5.16 6.57 -8.31
CA GLY A 136 4.79 6.64 -9.74
C GLY A 136 5.03 5.37 -10.54
N ILE A 137 5.72 4.36 -10.00
CA ILE A 137 5.88 3.04 -10.65
C ILE A 137 4.91 2.05 -10.01
N GLY A 138 4.00 1.51 -10.80
CA GLY A 138 3.04 0.47 -10.39
C GLY A 138 3.55 -0.94 -10.69
N VAL A 139 2.86 -1.95 -10.16
CA VAL A 139 3.18 -3.39 -10.38
C VAL A 139 3.30 -3.72 -11.86
N LYS A 140 2.36 -3.25 -12.70
CA LYS A 140 2.39 -3.48 -14.14
C LYS A 140 3.62 -2.80 -14.78
N SER A 141 3.87 -1.55 -14.45
CA SER A 141 5.00 -0.79 -14.98
C SER A 141 6.34 -1.39 -14.55
N ALA A 142 6.50 -1.81 -13.29
CA ALA A 142 7.70 -2.47 -12.80
C ALA A 142 8.00 -3.77 -13.56
N LYS A 143 6.99 -4.63 -13.81
CA LYS A 143 7.13 -5.84 -14.61
C LYS A 143 7.57 -5.53 -16.04
N LEU A 144 6.97 -4.51 -16.67
CA LEU A 144 7.32 -4.10 -18.02
C LEU A 144 8.74 -3.51 -18.08
N ILE A 145 9.16 -2.72 -17.09
CA ILE A 145 10.54 -2.21 -16.99
C ILE A 145 11.53 -3.40 -16.96
N VAL A 146 11.34 -4.36 -16.05
CA VAL A 146 12.22 -5.53 -15.93
C VAL A 146 12.28 -6.34 -17.23
N ALA A 147 11.16 -6.49 -17.93
CA ALA A 147 11.11 -7.20 -19.20
C ALA A 147 11.80 -6.42 -20.32
N SER A 148 11.49 -5.13 -20.48
CA SER A 148 11.93 -4.30 -21.61
C SER A 148 13.40 -3.93 -21.56
N ARG A 149 13.98 -3.69 -20.37
CA ARG A 149 15.40 -3.34 -20.21
C ARG A 149 16.37 -4.44 -20.63
N ARG A 150 15.90 -5.67 -20.83
CA ARG A 150 16.71 -6.79 -21.38
C ARG A 150 17.06 -6.58 -22.85
N PHE A 151 16.28 -5.79 -23.57
CA PHE A 151 16.46 -5.55 -25.01
C PHE A 151 17.12 -4.24 -25.31
N SER A 152 16.86 -3.21 -24.51
CA SER A 152 17.45 -1.88 -24.68
C SER A 152 17.43 -1.10 -23.37
N ARG A 153 18.38 -0.17 -23.22
CA ARG A 153 18.39 0.76 -22.10
C ARG A 153 17.19 1.71 -22.20
N LEU A 154 16.35 1.72 -21.15
CA LEU A 154 15.16 2.52 -21.10
C LEU A 154 15.47 3.97 -20.75
N GLY A 155 14.78 4.88 -21.42
CA GLY A 155 14.80 6.29 -21.16
C GLY A 155 13.44 6.85 -20.79
N PHE A 156 13.33 8.16 -20.73
CA PHE A 156 12.13 8.87 -20.29
C PHE A 156 10.89 8.54 -21.15
N TYR A 157 11.09 8.46 -22.45
CA TYR A 157 10.00 8.19 -23.40
C TYR A 157 9.44 6.77 -23.26
N GLU A 158 10.31 5.79 -23.14
CA GLU A 158 9.94 4.40 -22.95
C GLU A 158 9.20 4.21 -21.61
N LEU A 159 9.67 4.84 -20.54
CA LEU A 159 9.01 4.80 -19.23
C LEU A 159 7.58 5.39 -19.27
N LYS A 160 7.40 6.49 -19.99
CA LYS A 160 6.07 7.09 -20.19
C LYS A 160 5.14 6.14 -20.96
N LYS A 161 5.63 5.48 -22.01
CA LYS A 161 4.87 4.46 -22.77
C LYS A 161 4.51 3.23 -21.93
N ILE A 162 5.41 2.80 -21.04
CA ILE A 162 5.18 1.70 -20.10
C ILE A 162 4.07 2.05 -19.08
N GLY A 163 3.74 3.34 -18.93
CA GLY A 163 2.71 3.81 -18.01
C GLY A 163 3.26 4.20 -16.62
N VAL A 164 4.53 4.60 -16.55
CA VAL A 164 5.10 5.23 -15.36
C VAL A 164 4.53 6.63 -15.21
N VAL A 165 4.10 6.98 -14.01
CA VAL A 165 3.62 8.33 -13.68
C VAL A 165 4.82 9.26 -13.49
N MET A 166 5.34 9.78 -14.61
CA MET A 166 6.58 10.57 -14.65
C MET A 166 6.55 11.82 -13.78
N LYS A 167 5.38 12.43 -13.58
CA LYS A 167 5.20 13.57 -12.66
C LYS A 167 5.67 13.29 -11.23
N LYS A 168 5.61 12.02 -10.81
CA LYS A 168 6.12 11.57 -9.50
C LYS A 168 7.48 10.91 -9.63
N ALA A 169 7.64 9.98 -10.57
CA ALA A 169 8.81 9.11 -10.65
C ALA A 169 10.13 9.85 -10.97
N GLN A 170 10.10 10.90 -11.77
CA GLN A 170 11.28 11.64 -12.22
C GLN A 170 12.18 12.16 -11.09
N TYR A 171 11.64 12.37 -9.90
CA TYR A 171 12.39 12.86 -8.73
C TYR A 171 13.10 11.74 -7.96
N PHE A 172 12.79 10.48 -8.29
CA PHE A 172 13.23 9.30 -7.55
C PHE A 172 14.01 8.30 -8.41
N ILE A 173 14.24 8.60 -9.69
CA ILE A 173 14.87 7.66 -10.62
C ILE A 173 15.99 8.30 -11.40
N THR A 174 16.91 7.44 -11.89
CA THR A 174 17.77 7.75 -13.02
C THR A 174 17.44 6.83 -14.19
N CYS A 175 17.64 7.32 -15.42
CA CYS A 175 17.45 6.60 -16.67
C CYS A 175 18.46 7.10 -17.70
N ARG A 176 18.30 6.75 -18.97
CA ARG A 176 19.25 7.14 -20.01
C ARG A 176 19.46 8.66 -20.12
N GLU A 177 18.38 9.44 -20.00
CA GLU A 177 18.37 10.91 -20.10
C GLU A 177 18.48 11.62 -18.72
N LEU A 178 18.34 10.87 -17.65
CA LEU A 178 18.48 11.35 -16.28
C LEU A 178 19.60 10.54 -15.61
N PRO A 179 20.86 10.83 -15.91
CA PRO A 179 21.99 10.23 -15.20
C PRO A 179 22.06 10.74 -13.75
N LEU A 180 22.84 10.06 -12.93
CA LEU A 180 23.17 10.52 -11.57
C LEU A 180 23.92 11.83 -11.60
#